data_ebe1d6685bad5756a86cae4dbf5ef2a6
#
_entry.id   ebe1d6685bad5756a86cae4dbf5ef2a6
#
_cell.length_a   1.000
_cell.length_b   1.000
_cell.length_c   1.000
_cell.angle_alpha   90.00
_cell.angle_beta   90.00
_cell.angle_gamma   90.00
#
_symmetry.space_group_name_H-M   'P 1'
#
loop_
_entity.id
_entity.type
_entity.pdbx_description
1 polymer ?
#
loop_
_entity_poly.entity_id
_entity_poly.type
_entity_poly.pdbx_seq_one_letter_code
_entity_poly.pdbx_strand_id
1 'polypeptide(L)'
;SDAVPAVSVNGSIVYVQRGSGAVREFAYNYSADKYLGQDLTILARHMVKDVDIVSWAFQQEPYSVLWCVLSDGRLAALTCMKEQEVIGWHRHETEGSFLDAAVIPGVPDDQLWFVVRRSGGVFIERMDNFFDSEELSEAYFLDSALNYLGAEASHFSGLSHLAGKKVQVFADGGTVDGLEVSASGELDLKKAASSVHVGL
;
A
#
# COMPACT_ATOMS: atom_id res chain seq x y z
N SER A 1 -14.54 -17.56 -9.79
CA SER A 1 -13.54 -16.49 -9.97
C SER A 1 -12.35 -17.09 -10.69
N ASP A 2 -11.85 -16.43 -11.70
CA ASP A 2 -10.59 -16.78 -12.32
C ASP A 2 -9.51 -16.53 -11.25
N ALA A 3 -8.76 -17.59 -10.92
CA ALA A 3 -7.71 -17.50 -9.93
C ALA A 3 -6.62 -16.54 -10.45
N VAL A 4 -6.09 -15.69 -9.59
CA VAL A 4 -4.91 -14.88 -9.93
C VAL A 4 -3.76 -15.78 -10.39
N PRO A 5 -2.95 -15.36 -11.38
CA PRO A 5 -1.82 -16.15 -11.85
C PRO A 5 -0.81 -16.36 -10.71
N ALA A 6 -0.13 -17.50 -10.70
CA ALA A 6 0.94 -17.75 -9.76
C ALA A 6 2.07 -16.73 -9.93
N VAL A 7 2.74 -16.37 -8.84
CA VAL A 7 3.83 -15.38 -8.82
C VAL A 7 5.12 -16.00 -8.25
N SER A 8 6.26 -15.58 -8.78
CA SER A 8 7.55 -15.95 -8.22
C SER A 8 7.91 -15.01 -7.06
N VAL A 9 8.21 -15.58 -5.90
CA VAL A 9 8.61 -14.86 -4.70
C VAL A 9 9.89 -15.51 -4.15
N ASN A 10 11.00 -14.80 -4.19
CA ASN A 10 12.29 -15.27 -3.66
C ASN A 10 12.67 -16.71 -4.09
N GLY A 11 12.53 -17.00 -5.39
CA GLY A 11 12.86 -18.32 -5.95
C GLY A 11 11.84 -19.44 -5.69
N SER A 12 10.72 -19.11 -5.09
CA SER A 12 9.57 -20.03 -4.89
C SER A 12 8.39 -19.58 -5.73
N ILE A 13 7.44 -20.48 -5.95
CA ILE A 13 6.17 -20.15 -6.61
C ILE A 13 5.09 -20.00 -5.54
N VAL A 14 4.42 -18.85 -5.53
CA VAL A 14 3.27 -18.60 -4.65
C VAL A 14 2.00 -18.61 -5.49
N TYR A 15 0.96 -19.27 -5.00
CA TYR A 15 -0.32 -19.43 -5.69
C TYR A 15 -1.49 -19.50 -4.71
N VAL A 16 -2.68 -19.17 -5.20
CA VAL A 16 -3.93 -19.33 -4.45
C VAL A 16 -4.49 -20.73 -4.68
N GLN A 17 -4.70 -21.49 -3.62
CA GLN A 17 -5.28 -22.84 -3.72
C GLN A 17 -6.77 -22.75 -4.03
N ARG A 18 -7.18 -23.40 -5.12
CA ARG A 18 -8.58 -23.47 -5.52
C ARG A 18 -9.46 -24.06 -4.43
N GLY A 19 -10.59 -23.42 -4.15
CA GLY A 19 -11.63 -23.89 -3.24
C GLY A 19 -11.41 -23.52 -1.76
N SER A 20 -10.18 -23.30 -1.31
CA SER A 20 -9.90 -22.87 0.07
C SER A 20 -9.49 -21.41 0.20
N GLY A 21 -9.11 -20.76 -0.90
CA GLY A 21 -8.55 -19.41 -0.89
C GLY A 21 -7.20 -19.30 -0.18
N ALA A 22 -6.62 -20.43 0.26
CA ALA A 22 -5.33 -20.42 0.95
C ALA A 22 -4.21 -20.00 -0.01
N VAL A 23 -3.34 -19.11 0.45
CA VAL A 23 -2.11 -18.78 -0.25
C VAL A 23 -1.06 -19.82 0.10
N ARG A 24 -0.53 -20.48 -0.90
CA ARG A 24 0.45 -21.55 -0.75
C ARG A 24 1.73 -21.23 -1.49
N GLU A 25 2.81 -21.67 -0.90
CA GLU A 25 4.11 -21.67 -1.51
C GLU A 25 4.47 -23.06 -2.03
N PHE A 26 5.10 -23.14 -3.19
CA PHE A 26 5.65 -24.36 -3.76
C PHE A 26 7.16 -24.13 -3.95
N ALA A 27 7.95 -24.85 -3.16
CA ALA A 27 9.41 -24.73 -3.15
C ALA A 27 10.07 -26.11 -3.08
N TYR A 28 11.27 -26.21 -3.64
CA TYR A 28 12.09 -27.40 -3.50
C TYR A 28 12.75 -27.44 -2.13
N ASN A 29 12.58 -28.57 -1.43
CA ASN A 29 13.21 -28.81 -0.14
C ASN A 29 14.37 -29.80 -0.31
N TYR A 30 15.60 -29.32 -0.18
CA TYR A 30 16.81 -30.12 -0.36
C TYR A 30 16.93 -31.25 0.66
N SER A 31 16.51 -31.04 1.92
CA SER A 31 16.60 -32.05 2.96
C SER A 31 15.64 -33.21 2.73
N ALA A 32 14.51 -32.94 2.11
CA ALA A 32 13.49 -33.94 1.79
C ALA A 32 13.60 -34.47 0.35
N ASP A 33 14.49 -33.89 -0.46
CA ASP A 33 14.70 -34.19 -1.89
C ASP A 33 13.40 -34.19 -2.69
N LYS A 34 12.53 -33.20 -2.42
CA LYS A 34 11.23 -33.07 -3.09
C LYS A 34 10.67 -31.65 -3.02
N TYR A 35 9.71 -31.38 -3.89
CA TYR A 35 8.92 -30.16 -3.80
C TYR A 35 7.88 -30.30 -2.68
N LEU A 36 7.76 -29.25 -1.88
CA LEU A 36 6.80 -29.16 -0.78
C LEU A 36 5.89 -27.97 -1.00
N GLY A 37 4.60 -28.12 -0.64
CA GLY A 37 3.62 -27.05 -0.61
C GLY A 37 3.37 -26.60 0.83
N GLN A 38 3.75 -25.39 1.20
CA GLN A 38 3.48 -24.80 2.51
C GLN A 38 2.27 -23.87 2.44
N ASP A 39 1.41 -23.90 3.46
CA ASP A 39 0.30 -22.96 3.63
C ASP A 39 0.81 -21.70 4.34
N LEU A 40 0.89 -20.57 3.61
CA LEU A 40 1.34 -19.29 4.15
C LEU A 40 0.24 -18.55 4.90
N THR A 41 -1.01 -19.03 4.80
CA THR A 41 -2.18 -18.42 5.48
C THR A 41 -2.60 -19.15 6.74
N ILE A 42 -1.87 -20.19 7.18
CA ILE A 42 -2.28 -21.09 8.27
C ILE A 42 -2.63 -20.34 9.57
N LEU A 43 -1.88 -19.31 9.95
CA LEU A 43 -2.12 -18.46 11.11
C LEU A 43 -2.89 -17.18 10.79
N ALA A 44 -3.14 -16.89 9.51
CA ALA A 44 -3.75 -15.65 9.04
C ALA A 44 -5.00 -15.88 8.19
N ARG A 45 -5.68 -17.01 8.35
CA ARG A 45 -6.89 -17.37 7.59
C ARG A 45 -7.97 -16.32 7.65
N HIS A 46 -8.09 -15.59 8.75
CA HIS A 46 -9.05 -14.51 8.94
C HIS A 46 -8.84 -13.33 7.98
N MET A 47 -7.63 -13.18 7.43
CA MET A 47 -7.30 -12.12 6.47
C MET A 47 -7.94 -12.34 5.11
N VAL A 48 -8.04 -13.61 4.70
CA VAL A 48 -8.52 -14.02 3.37
C VAL A 48 -9.78 -14.91 3.45
N LYS A 49 -10.40 -14.98 4.64
CA LYS A 49 -11.60 -15.77 4.85
C LYS A 49 -12.80 -15.07 4.18
N ASP A 50 -13.59 -15.86 3.45
CA ASP A 50 -14.84 -15.43 2.78
C ASP A 50 -14.64 -14.32 1.73
N VAL A 51 -13.40 -14.10 1.28
CA VAL A 51 -13.03 -13.17 0.20
C VAL A 51 -12.06 -13.83 -0.76
N ASP A 52 -12.08 -13.40 -2.01
CA ASP A 52 -11.12 -13.84 -3.03
C ASP A 52 -9.98 -12.83 -3.16
N ILE A 53 -8.79 -13.31 -3.45
CA ILE A 53 -7.71 -12.45 -3.97
C ILE A 53 -7.98 -12.25 -5.45
N VAL A 54 -8.19 -11.01 -5.88
CA VAL A 54 -8.57 -10.65 -7.26
C VAL A 54 -7.40 -10.12 -8.08
N SER A 55 -6.41 -9.55 -7.41
CA SER A 55 -5.16 -9.12 -8.01
C SER A 55 -4.05 -9.21 -6.97
N TRP A 56 -2.80 -9.37 -7.42
CA TRP A 56 -1.65 -9.23 -6.56
C TRP A 56 -0.41 -8.75 -7.32
N ALA A 57 0.51 -8.15 -6.58
CA ALA A 57 1.81 -7.69 -7.08
C ALA A 57 2.90 -7.98 -6.04
N PHE A 58 4.05 -8.43 -6.52
CA PHE A 58 5.20 -8.70 -5.63
C PHE A 58 6.20 -7.56 -5.72
N GLN A 59 6.48 -6.94 -4.58
CA GLN A 59 7.51 -5.95 -4.36
C GLN A 59 8.73 -6.65 -3.75
N GLN A 60 9.88 -6.56 -4.41
CA GLN A 60 11.11 -7.17 -3.93
C GLN A 60 11.91 -6.24 -3.04
N GLU A 61 12.04 -4.96 -3.46
CA GLU A 61 12.82 -3.95 -2.75
C GLU A 61 11.90 -2.86 -2.16
N PRO A 62 12.19 -2.35 -0.95
CA PRO A 62 13.29 -2.71 -0.04
C PRO A 62 13.02 -3.96 0.79
N TYR A 63 11.79 -4.43 0.82
CA TYR A 63 11.35 -5.62 1.56
C TYR A 63 10.48 -6.49 0.66
N SER A 64 10.65 -7.80 0.77
CA SER A 64 9.87 -8.78 0.00
C SER A 64 8.43 -8.84 0.48
N VAL A 65 7.53 -8.14 -0.18
CA VAL A 65 6.11 -8.03 0.16
C VAL A 65 5.24 -8.43 -1.03
N LEU A 66 4.34 -9.38 -0.81
CA LEU A 66 3.27 -9.74 -1.76
C LEU A 66 2.00 -8.98 -1.38
N TRP A 67 1.62 -8.02 -2.20
CA TRP A 67 0.44 -7.18 -2.04
C TRP A 67 -0.76 -7.85 -2.69
N CYS A 68 -1.83 -8.07 -1.93
CA CYS A 68 -3.01 -8.84 -2.34
C CYS A 68 -4.27 -7.97 -2.27
N VAL A 69 -4.84 -7.63 -3.41
CA VAL A 69 -6.13 -6.95 -3.50
C VAL A 69 -7.25 -7.97 -3.31
N LEU A 70 -8.16 -7.69 -2.38
CA LEU A 70 -9.26 -8.56 -2.03
C LEU A 70 -10.56 -8.16 -2.75
N SER A 71 -11.44 -9.12 -2.98
CA SER A 71 -12.71 -8.91 -3.71
C SER A 71 -13.68 -7.94 -3.02
N ASP A 72 -13.48 -7.68 -1.74
CA ASP A 72 -14.25 -6.69 -0.95
C ASP A 72 -13.61 -5.29 -0.95
N GLY A 73 -12.52 -5.09 -1.70
CA GLY A 73 -11.83 -3.82 -1.84
C GLY A 73 -10.77 -3.52 -0.78
N ARG A 74 -10.54 -4.43 0.17
CA ARG A 74 -9.46 -4.33 1.14
C ARG A 74 -8.12 -4.75 0.51
N LEU A 75 -7.03 -4.38 1.16
CA LEU A 75 -5.69 -4.80 0.79
C LEU A 75 -5.08 -5.62 1.94
N ALA A 76 -4.65 -6.82 1.64
CA ALA A 76 -3.82 -7.63 2.51
C ALA A 76 -2.40 -7.69 1.93
N ALA A 77 -1.41 -7.83 2.79
CA ALA A 77 -0.05 -8.00 2.33
C ALA A 77 0.69 -9.07 3.14
N LEU A 78 1.57 -9.79 2.48
CA LEU A 78 2.40 -10.82 3.05
C LEU A 78 3.87 -10.41 2.95
N THR A 79 4.47 -10.06 4.07
CA THR A 79 5.93 -9.92 4.17
C THR A 79 6.56 -11.32 4.20
N CYS A 80 7.48 -11.59 3.29
CA CYS A 80 8.11 -12.89 3.12
C CYS A 80 9.63 -12.74 3.02
N MET A 81 10.29 -12.59 4.17
CA MET A 81 11.75 -12.46 4.31
C MET A 81 12.29 -13.73 4.93
N LYS A 82 12.47 -14.78 4.13
CA LYS A 82 12.82 -16.13 4.58
C LYS A 82 14.16 -16.22 5.28
N GLU A 83 15.14 -15.45 4.81
CA GLU A 83 16.48 -15.42 5.40
C GLU A 83 16.48 -14.92 6.84
N GLN A 84 15.49 -14.08 7.19
CA GLN A 84 15.28 -13.58 8.53
C GLN A 84 14.17 -14.33 9.28
N GLU A 85 13.64 -15.42 8.69
CA GLU A 85 12.53 -16.21 9.24
C GLU A 85 11.25 -15.38 9.46
N VAL A 86 11.07 -14.30 8.69
CA VAL A 86 9.89 -13.44 8.79
C VAL A 86 8.87 -13.82 7.72
N ILE A 87 7.71 -14.30 8.17
CA ILE A 87 6.51 -14.51 7.36
C ILE A 87 5.35 -13.90 8.15
N GLY A 88 4.84 -12.77 7.68
CA GLY A 88 3.81 -12.04 8.41
C GLY A 88 2.78 -11.41 7.49
N TRP A 89 1.49 -11.61 7.82
CA TRP A 89 0.40 -10.95 7.15
C TRP A 89 0.03 -9.65 7.85
N HIS A 90 -0.24 -8.62 7.07
CA HIS A 90 -0.75 -7.34 7.55
C HIS A 90 -1.84 -6.81 6.62
N ARG A 91 -2.63 -5.88 7.13
CA ARG A 91 -3.78 -5.31 6.45
C ARG A 91 -3.59 -3.81 6.28
N HIS A 92 -4.01 -3.32 5.12
CA HIS A 92 -4.09 -1.91 4.83
C HIS A 92 -5.52 -1.53 4.49
N GLU A 93 -5.94 -0.40 5.00
CA GLU A 93 -7.28 0.15 4.79
C GLU A 93 -7.14 1.56 4.23
N THR A 94 -8.08 1.95 3.40
CA THR A 94 -8.18 3.29 2.83
C THR A 94 -9.64 3.71 2.83
N GLU A 95 -9.90 5.01 2.78
CA GLU A 95 -11.25 5.49 2.51
C GLU A 95 -11.58 5.31 1.03
N GLY A 96 -12.01 4.12 0.67
CA GLY A 96 -12.28 3.69 -0.70
C GLY A 96 -12.17 2.18 -0.86
N SER A 97 -11.82 1.74 -2.06
CA SER A 97 -11.63 0.32 -2.38
C SER A 97 -10.46 0.15 -3.32
N PHE A 98 -9.53 -0.72 -2.98
CA PHE A 98 -8.48 -1.16 -3.89
C PHE A 98 -9.08 -2.06 -4.97
N LEU A 99 -8.74 -1.80 -6.22
CA LEU A 99 -9.23 -2.55 -7.39
C LEU A 99 -8.13 -3.37 -8.05
N ASP A 100 -6.91 -2.87 -8.07
CA ASP A 100 -5.76 -3.51 -8.70
C ASP A 100 -4.47 -3.03 -8.06
N ALA A 101 -3.39 -3.80 -8.23
CA ALA A 101 -2.06 -3.47 -7.74
C ALA A 101 -1.01 -3.81 -8.79
N ALA A 102 0.02 -2.97 -8.90
CA ALA A 102 1.17 -3.20 -9.77
C ALA A 102 2.45 -2.71 -9.09
N VAL A 103 3.54 -3.42 -9.33
CA VAL A 103 4.88 -3.02 -8.89
C VAL A 103 5.72 -2.68 -10.11
N ILE A 104 6.34 -1.51 -10.08
CA ILE A 104 7.30 -1.06 -11.09
C ILE A 104 8.68 -1.14 -10.46
N PRO A 105 9.58 -2.01 -10.98
CA PRO A 105 10.94 -2.10 -10.49
C PRO A 105 11.66 -0.75 -10.56
N GLY A 106 12.34 -0.37 -9.48
CA GLY A 106 13.03 0.90 -9.34
C GLY A 106 14.42 0.77 -8.72
N VAL A 107 15.09 1.89 -8.51
CA VAL A 107 16.36 2.00 -7.80
C VAL A 107 16.31 3.25 -6.92
N PRO A 108 16.54 3.15 -5.61
CA PRO A 108 16.86 1.93 -4.86
C PRO A 108 15.66 0.99 -4.64
N ASP A 109 14.42 1.54 -4.65
CA ASP A 109 13.21 0.83 -4.23
C ASP A 109 12.24 0.64 -5.39
N ASP A 110 11.50 -0.47 -5.33
CA ASP A 110 10.37 -0.74 -6.21
C ASP A 110 9.20 0.20 -5.88
N GLN A 111 8.53 0.69 -6.91
CA GLN A 111 7.35 1.54 -6.77
C GLN A 111 6.06 0.71 -6.77
N LEU A 112 5.31 0.81 -5.69
CA LEU A 112 4.00 0.15 -5.56
C LEU A 112 2.88 1.12 -5.97
N TRP A 113 2.09 0.69 -6.94
CA TRP A 113 0.98 1.45 -7.50
C TRP A 113 -0.33 0.70 -7.33
N PHE A 114 -1.40 1.45 -7.09
CA PHE A 114 -2.76 0.93 -6.93
C PHE A 114 -3.74 1.64 -7.84
N VAL A 115 -4.74 0.92 -8.28
CA VAL A 115 -5.99 1.49 -8.77
C VAL A 115 -6.96 1.51 -7.60
N VAL A 116 -7.38 2.71 -7.18
CA VAL A 116 -8.25 2.92 -6.01
C VAL A 116 -9.53 3.62 -6.44
N ARG A 117 -10.68 3.08 -6.01
CA ARG A 117 -11.98 3.73 -6.15
C ARG A 117 -12.27 4.54 -4.89
N ARG A 118 -12.47 5.84 -5.06
CA ARG A 118 -12.88 6.79 -4.02
C ARG A 118 -14.22 7.43 -4.36
N SER A 119 -14.79 8.23 -3.48
CA SER A 119 -16.08 8.91 -3.71
C SER A 119 -16.09 9.78 -4.98
N GLY A 120 -14.96 10.37 -5.36
CA GLY A 120 -14.79 11.25 -6.53
C GLY A 120 -14.48 10.54 -7.84
N GLY A 121 -14.25 9.21 -7.83
CA GLY A 121 -13.87 8.46 -9.03
C GLY A 121 -12.87 7.34 -8.79
N VAL A 122 -12.20 6.95 -9.85
CA VAL A 122 -11.11 5.95 -9.81
C VAL A 122 -9.79 6.66 -10.05
N PHE A 123 -8.84 6.41 -9.18
CA PHE A 123 -7.53 7.07 -9.19
C PHE A 123 -6.41 6.04 -9.30
N ILE A 124 -5.28 6.46 -9.84
CA ILE A 124 -4.02 5.72 -9.79
C ILE A 124 -3.21 6.40 -8.68
N GLU A 125 -2.89 5.64 -7.65
CA GLU A 125 -2.20 6.12 -6.46
C GLU A 125 -0.93 5.31 -6.24
N ARG A 126 0.10 5.95 -5.73
CA ARG A 126 1.35 5.30 -5.35
C ARG A 126 1.44 5.22 -3.84
N MET A 127 1.83 4.07 -3.31
CA MET A 127 2.29 3.99 -1.93
C MET A 127 3.67 4.64 -1.86
N ASP A 128 3.85 5.54 -0.91
CA ASP A 128 5.15 6.15 -0.72
C ASP A 128 6.14 5.15 -0.12
N ASN A 129 7.42 5.43 -0.29
CA ASN A 129 8.48 4.56 0.20
C ASN A 129 8.49 4.54 1.74
N PHE A 130 9.09 3.51 2.32
CA PHE A 130 9.33 3.47 3.74
C PHE A 130 10.22 4.66 4.13
N PHE A 131 9.86 5.31 5.25
CA PHE A 131 10.67 6.40 5.78
C PHE A 131 11.99 5.83 6.34
N ASP A 132 13.07 6.18 5.68
CA ASP A 132 14.45 5.81 6.05
C ASP A 132 15.39 7.04 6.08
N SER A 133 14.83 8.24 5.89
CA SER A 133 15.54 9.51 5.87
C SER A 133 15.77 10.06 7.28
N GLU A 134 16.83 10.85 7.47
CA GLU A 134 17.06 11.65 8.68
C GLU A 134 16.24 12.97 8.67
N GLU A 135 15.64 13.31 7.53
CA GLU A 135 14.86 14.53 7.33
C GLU A 135 13.44 14.37 7.86
N LEU A 136 13.18 14.90 9.06
CA LEU A 136 11.87 14.79 9.70
C LEU A 136 10.72 15.41 8.89
N SER A 137 11.00 16.31 7.97
CA SER A 137 10.01 16.88 7.04
C SER A 137 9.42 15.87 6.07
N GLU A 138 10.03 14.68 5.95
CA GLU A 138 9.57 13.56 5.11
C GLU A 138 8.89 12.46 5.94
N ALA A 139 8.84 12.60 7.28
CA ALA A 139 8.26 11.59 8.18
C ALA A 139 6.75 11.78 8.33
N TYR A 140 5.97 11.34 7.36
CA TYR A 140 4.51 11.37 7.40
C TYR A 140 3.89 10.03 7.02
N PHE A 141 2.68 9.77 7.56
CA PHE A 141 1.87 8.59 7.26
C PHE A 141 0.43 9.05 7.05
N LEU A 142 0.06 9.26 5.79
CA LEU A 142 -1.23 9.82 5.40
C LEU A 142 -1.88 8.95 4.32
N ASP A 143 -3.20 8.78 4.39
CA ASP A 143 -3.98 8.18 3.30
C ASP A 143 -4.43 9.25 2.31
N SER A 144 -4.51 8.91 1.03
CA SER A 144 -5.01 9.79 -0.03
C SER A 144 -4.26 11.12 -0.13
N ALA A 145 -2.97 11.11 0.16
CA ALA A 145 -2.18 12.31 0.31
C ALA A 145 -1.76 12.95 -1.01
N LEU A 146 -1.59 14.27 -0.97
CA LEU A 146 -0.83 15.04 -1.95
C LEU A 146 0.31 15.77 -1.27
N ASN A 147 1.44 15.83 -1.97
CA ASN A 147 2.67 16.42 -1.50
C ASN A 147 2.99 17.68 -2.31
N TYR A 148 3.40 18.73 -1.63
CA TYR A 148 3.94 19.95 -2.21
C TYR A 148 5.37 20.18 -1.73
N LEU A 149 6.25 20.44 -2.65
CA LEU A 149 7.61 20.90 -2.38
C LEU A 149 7.93 22.05 -3.31
N GLY A 150 8.19 23.24 -2.77
CA GLY A 150 8.40 24.43 -3.60
C GLY A 150 8.67 25.71 -2.82
N ALA A 151 8.40 26.85 -3.42
CA ALA A 151 8.48 28.13 -2.74
C ALA A 151 7.47 28.19 -1.58
N GLU A 152 7.79 28.96 -0.53
CA GLU A 152 6.85 29.14 0.59
C GLU A 152 5.48 29.60 0.10
N ALA A 153 4.45 28.83 0.45
CA ALA A 153 3.06 29.12 0.12
C ALA A 153 2.16 28.82 1.31
N SER A 154 1.03 29.54 1.40
CA SER A 154 0.01 29.32 2.42
C SER A 154 -1.33 28.89 1.81
N HIS A 155 -1.46 28.93 0.49
CA HIS A 155 -2.67 28.55 -0.23
C HIS A 155 -2.33 27.40 -1.19
N PHE A 156 -3.11 26.31 -1.10
CA PHE A 156 -2.92 25.08 -1.87
C PHE A 156 -4.22 24.70 -2.56
N SER A 157 -4.11 24.20 -3.79
CA SER A 157 -5.24 23.74 -4.60
C SER A 157 -4.97 22.33 -5.15
N GLY A 158 -5.95 21.74 -5.84
CA GLY A 158 -5.83 20.39 -6.40
C GLY A 158 -6.30 19.28 -5.45
N LEU A 159 -6.85 19.64 -4.29
CA LEU A 159 -7.32 18.71 -3.26
C LEU A 159 -8.80 18.32 -3.44
N SER A 160 -9.33 18.34 -4.66
CA SER A 160 -10.76 18.09 -4.94
C SER A 160 -11.23 16.70 -4.47
N HIS A 161 -10.34 15.70 -4.42
CA HIS A 161 -10.62 14.36 -3.89
C HIS A 161 -10.83 14.35 -2.37
N LEU A 162 -10.37 15.40 -1.67
CA LEU A 162 -10.53 15.61 -0.22
C LEU A 162 -11.56 16.72 0.10
N ALA A 163 -12.29 17.24 -0.88
CA ALA A 163 -13.23 18.34 -0.68
C ALA A 163 -14.24 18.06 0.44
N GLY A 164 -14.40 19.00 1.38
CA GLY A 164 -15.28 18.89 2.54
C GLY A 164 -14.79 17.93 3.63
N LYS A 165 -13.58 17.42 3.54
CA LYS A 165 -12.98 16.53 4.53
C LYS A 165 -12.06 17.28 5.48
N LYS A 166 -12.08 16.83 6.73
CA LYS A 166 -11.03 17.20 7.70
C LYS A 166 -9.77 16.43 7.34
N VAL A 167 -8.66 17.14 7.23
CA VAL A 167 -7.37 16.60 6.81
C VAL A 167 -6.33 16.77 7.89
N GLN A 168 -5.36 15.89 7.86
CA GLN A 168 -4.09 16.06 8.57
C GLN A 168 -3.10 16.75 7.62
N VAL A 169 -2.34 17.68 8.16
CA VAL A 169 -1.33 18.40 7.40
C VAL A 169 0.00 18.32 8.14
N PHE A 170 1.03 17.96 7.39
CA PHE A 170 2.40 18.01 7.88
C PHE A 170 3.16 19.05 7.04
N ALA A 171 3.59 20.11 7.69
CA ALA A 171 4.18 21.29 7.02
C ALA A 171 5.53 21.66 7.65
N ASP A 172 6.60 21.66 6.85
CA ASP A 172 7.98 21.96 7.26
C ASP A 172 8.40 21.21 8.54
N GLY A 173 8.04 19.92 8.64
CA GLY A 173 8.38 19.06 9.77
C GLY A 173 7.48 19.24 11.01
N GLY A 174 6.34 19.93 10.88
CA GLY A 174 5.36 20.12 11.96
C GLY A 174 3.93 19.77 11.54
N THR A 175 3.14 19.28 12.49
CA THR A 175 1.71 19.00 12.28
C THR A 175 0.87 20.26 12.37
N VAL A 176 -0.14 20.37 11.49
CA VAL A 176 -1.14 21.44 11.54
C VAL A 176 -2.53 20.79 11.58
N ASP A 177 -3.17 20.89 12.74
CA ASP A 177 -4.45 20.23 12.98
C ASP A 177 -5.65 21.15 12.71
N GLY A 178 -6.82 20.50 12.53
CA GLY A 178 -8.12 21.17 12.49
C GLY A 178 -8.42 21.88 11.18
N LEU A 179 -7.76 21.49 10.10
CA LEU A 179 -7.99 22.01 8.78
C LEU A 179 -9.04 21.18 8.04
N GLU A 180 -9.80 21.85 7.16
CA GLU A 180 -10.80 21.23 6.28
C GLU A 180 -10.57 21.75 4.86
N VAL A 181 -10.59 20.84 3.89
CA VAL A 181 -10.49 21.20 2.48
C VAL A 181 -11.82 21.81 2.02
N SER A 182 -11.76 22.97 1.38
CA SER A 182 -12.95 23.66 0.85
C SER A 182 -13.69 22.82 -0.19
N ALA A 183 -14.93 23.19 -0.50
CA ALA A 183 -15.72 22.53 -1.55
C ALA A 183 -15.07 22.68 -2.95
N SER A 184 -14.20 23.69 -3.15
CA SER A 184 -13.42 23.89 -4.37
C SER A 184 -12.12 23.07 -4.41
N GLY A 185 -11.80 22.33 -3.35
CA GLY A 185 -10.56 21.56 -3.26
C GLY A 185 -9.33 22.42 -2.93
N GLU A 186 -9.52 23.42 -2.10
CA GLU A 186 -8.49 24.36 -1.67
C GLU A 186 -8.27 24.29 -0.18
N LEU A 187 -7.06 24.59 0.27
CA LEU A 187 -6.64 24.57 1.65
C LEU A 187 -5.76 25.79 1.94
N ASP A 188 -6.05 26.48 3.05
CA ASP A 188 -5.28 27.62 3.53
C ASP A 188 -4.56 27.29 4.85
N LEU A 189 -3.25 27.50 4.87
CA LEU A 189 -2.43 27.45 6.07
C LEU A 189 -2.30 28.85 6.69
N LYS A 190 -2.27 28.92 8.02
CA LYS A 190 -2.02 30.19 8.74
C LYS A 190 -0.60 30.72 8.58
N LYS A 191 0.34 29.84 8.27
CA LYS A 191 1.75 30.13 8.05
C LYS A 191 2.17 29.49 6.72
N ALA A 192 2.93 30.24 5.92
CA ALA A 192 3.49 29.72 4.67
C ALA A 192 4.51 28.62 4.98
N ALA A 193 4.57 27.61 4.14
CA ALA A 193 5.46 26.47 4.23
C ALA A 193 5.99 26.07 2.84
N SER A 194 7.17 25.47 2.79
CA SER A 194 7.84 25.02 1.57
C SER A 194 7.70 23.53 1.29
N SER A 195 7.49 22.73 2.34
CA SER A 195 7.19 21.29 2.25
C SER A 195 5.86 21.04 2.95
N VAL A 196 4.85 20.56 2.22
CA VAL A 196 3.51 20.33 2.76
C VAL A 196 2.96 19.00 2.27
N HIS A 197 2.52 18.17 3.21
CA HIS A 197 1.85 16.91 2.96
C HIS A 197 0.43 17.00 3.54
N VAL A 198 -0.58 16.74 2.71
CA VAL A 198 -1.99 16.84 3.08
C VAL A 198 -2.69 15.52 2.78
N GLY A 199 -3.39 14.95 3.76
CA GLY A 199 -4.11 13.68 3.59
C GLY A 199 -5.09 13.38 4.73
N LEU A 200 -5.59 12.15 4.77
CA LEU A 200 -6.48 11.61 5.78
C LEU A 200 -5.72 10.90 6.88
#